data_231711cc4f7afcfa0592967a4bdfde08
#
_entry.id   231711cc4f7afcfa0592967a4bdfde08
#
_cell.length_a   1.000
_cell.length_b   1.000
_cell.length_c   1.000
_cell.angle_alpha   90.00
_cell.angle_beta   90.00
_cell.angle_gamma   90.00
#
_symmetry.space_group_name_H-M   'P 1'
#
loop_
_entity.id
_entity.type
_entity.pdbx_description
1 polymer ?
#
loop_
_entity_poly.entity_id
_entity_poly.type
_entity_poly.pdbx_seq_one_letter_code
_entity_poly.pdbx_strand_id
1 'polypeptide(L)'
;MLVDGRVALPELVCDGVLVATPAGSSAYNLSAGGPILPLQAKMLALTPISPFRPRRWSGALLPEDTAVSLRVLDAEERPVSAVADQIEVRDVAKVDITLDRERSLTLLFDPEHALDERIALEQFAT
;
A
#
# COMPACT_ATOMS: atom_id res chain seq x y z
N MET A 1 13.32 0.27 5.81
CA MET A 1 12.54 0.03 4.58
C MET A 1 13.44 0.18 3.37
N LEU A 2 13.42 -0.80 2.50
CA LEU A 2 14.18 -0.81 1.27
C LEU A 2 13.25 -0.69 0.07
N VAL A 3 13.66 0.07 -0.91
CA VAL A 3 12.99 0.23 -2.20
C VAL A 3 13.99 -0.19 -3.27
N ASP A 4 13.69 -1.25 -4.01
CA ASP A 4 14.60 -1.86 -4.99
C ASP A 4 16.00 -2.12 -4.42
N GLY A 5 16.06 -2.64 -3.19
CA GLY A 5 17.30 -2.98 -2.51
C GLY A 5 18.07 -1.82 -1.91
N ARG A 6 17.56 -0.59 -2.02
CA ARG A 6 18.21 0.60 -1.44
C ARG A 6 17.42 1.10 -0.24
N VAL A 7 18.13 1.56 0.77
CA VAL A 7 17.49 2.12 1.97
C VAL A 7 16.78 3.41 1.62
N ALA A 8 15.44 3.40 1.69
CA ALA A 8 14.61 4.59 1.52
C ALA A 8 14.37 5.29 2.85
N LEU A 9 14.02 4.51 3.88
CA LEU A 9 13.90 4.98 5.26
C LEU A 9 14.65 4.01 6.16
N PRO A 10 15.68 4.47 6.89
CA PRO A 10 16.40 3.59 7.82
C PRO A 10 15.56 3.13 9.00
N GLU A 11 14.62 3.98 9.43
CA GLU A 11 13.70 3.66 10.52
C GLU A 11 12.34 4.31 10.25
N LEU A 12 11.28 3.55 10.46
CA LEU A 12 9.90 4.03 10.40
C LEU A 12 9.17 3.56 11.64
N VAL A 13 8.64 4.50 12.41
CA VAL A 13 7.79 4.21 13.57
C VAL A 13 6.37 4.61 13.22
N CYS A 14 5.48 3.64 13.17
CA CYS A 14 4.09 3.81 12.77
C CYS A 14 3.25 2.63 13.28
N ASP A 15 1.94 2.72 13.12
CA ASP A 15 1.05 1.61 13.47
C ASP A 15 1.01 0.54 12.37
N GLY A 16 1.38 0.90 11.17
CA GLY A 16 1.43 -0.02 10.04
C GLY A 16 1.87 0.65 8.75
N VAL A 17 2.11 -0.18 7.75
CA VAL A 17 2.44 0.26 6.38
C VAL A 17 1.67 -0.63 5.42
N LEU A 18 1.11 -0.04 4.39
CA LEU A 18 0.44 -0.81 3.36
C LEU A 18 0.93 -0.42 1.96
N VAL A 19 0.83 -1.38 1.05
CA VAL A 19 1.07 -1.19 -0.37
C VAL A 19 -0.23 -1.49 -1.10
N ALA A 20 -0.65 -0.58 -1.96
CA ALA A 20 -1.90 -0.71 -2.71
C ALA A 20 -1.66 -0.60 -4.21
N THR A 21 -2.36 -1.44 -4.97
CA THR A 21 -2.50 -1.29 -6.42
C THR A 21 -3.50 -0.18 -6.74
N PRO A 22 -3.59 0.30 -8.00
CA PRO A 22 -4.63 1.27 -8.36
C PRO A 22 -6.04 0.80 -7.98
N ALA A 23 -6.39 -0.44 -8.27
CA ALA A 23 -7.71 -0.98 -7.92
C ALA A 23 -7.96 -1.00 -6.40
N GLY A 24 -6.92 -1.28 -5.61
CA GLY A 24 -7.02 -1.30 -4.15
C GLY A 24 -6.82 0.05 -3.49
N SER A 25 -6.45 1.08 -4.24
CA SER A 25 -6.10 2.38 -3.65
C SER A 25 -7.31 3.10 -3.02
N SER A 26 -8.51 2.82 -3.46
CA SER A 26 -9.75 3.38 -2.90
C SER A 26 -10.31 2.61 -1.70
N ALA A 27 -9.65 1.52 -1.30
CA ALA A 27 -10.02 0.72 -0.12
C ALA A 27 -9.30 1.21 1.14
N TYR A 28 -8.64 0.33 1.87
CA TYR A 28 -7.94 0.68 3.11
C TYR A 28 -6.92 1.82 2.91
N ASN A 29 -6.24 1.80 1.77
CA ASN A 29 -5.27 2.85 1.43
C ASN A 29 -5.87 4.25 1.56
N LEU A 30 -7.09 4.45 1.07
CA LEU A 30 -7.79 5.73 1.16
C LEU A 30 -8.08 6.09 2.62
N SER A 31 -8.56 5.14 3.42
CA SER A 31 -8.84 5.37 4.84
C SER A 31 -7.57 5.73 5.63
N ALA A 32 -6.42 5.22 5.22
CA ALA A 32 -5.14 5.54 5.83
C ALA A 32 -4.56 6.88 5.35
N GLY A 33 -5.26 7.59 4.47
CA GLY A 33 -4.82 8.88 3.94
C GLY A 33 -3.97 8.78 2.68
N GLY A 34 -3.92 7.62 2.06
CA GLY A 34 -3.22 7.43 0.80
C GLY A 34 -4.01 7.96 -0.41
N PRO A 35 -3.35 8.18 -1.54
CA PRO A 35 -4.01 8.71 -2.73
C PRO A 35 -4.84 7.64 -3.43
N ILE A 36 -5.89 8.07 -4.10
CA ILE A 36 -6.60 7.24 -5.07
C ILE A 36 -5.83 7.29 -6.38
N LEU A 37 -5.52 6.11 -6.94
CA LEU A 37 -4.83 5.99 -8.21
C LEU A 37 -5.81 5.61 -9.32
N PRO A 38 -5.72 6.26 -10.49
CA PRO A 38 -6.48 5.81 -11.66
C PRO A 38 -6.18 4.34 -11.98
N LEU A 39 -7.18 3.62 -12.44
CA LEU A 39 -7.06 2.18 -12.68
C LEU A 39 -5.93 1.83 -13.66
N GLN A 40 -5.68 2.68 -14.65
CA GLN A 40 -4.65 2.50 -15.66
C GLN A 40 -3.25 2.95 -15.20
N ALA A 41 -3.13 3.55 -14.04
CA ALA A 41 -1.83 3.99 -13.53
C ALA A 41 -0.94 2.77 -13.27
N LYS A 42 0.28 2.82 -13.78
CA LYS A 42 1.29 1.77 -13.56
C LYS A 42 2.12 2.11 -12.34
N MET A 43 1.45 2.26 -11.21
CA MET A 43 2.05 2.69 -9.96
C MET A 43 1.50 1.91 -8.79
N LEU A 44 2.26 1.91 -7.70
CA LEU A 44 1.84 1.41 -6.39
C LEU A 44 1.82 2.57 -5.40
N ALA A 45 0.87 2.56 -4.49
CA ALA A 45 0.87 3.47 -3.36
C ALA A 45 1.47 2.76 -2.15
N LEU A 46 2.46 3.40 -1.53
CA LEU A 46 3.06 2.95 -0.28
C LEU A 46 2.63 3.95 0.79
N THR A 47 1.82 3.51 1.73
CA THR A 47 1.11 4.40 2.65
C THR A 47 1.33 3.99 4.10
N PRO A 48 1.81 4.90 4.97
CA PRO A 48 1.93 4.63 6.40
C PRO A 48 0.60 4.80 7.12
N ILE A 49 0.45 4.09 8.22
CA ILE A 49 -0.69 4.21 9.12
C ILE A 49 -0.17 4.87 10.40
N SER A 50 -0.66 6.05 10.71
CA SER A 50 -0.29 6.83 11.89
C SER A 50 1.23 6.94 12.08
N PRO A 51 1.98 7.49 11.12
CA PRO A 51 3.43 7.59 11.24
C PRO A 51 3.80 8.57 12.33
N PHE A 52 4.72 8.14 13.18
CA PHE A 52 5.27 8.95 14.26
C PHE A 52 6.67 9.47 13.94
N ARG A 53 7.47 8.65 13.27
CA ARG A 53 8.83 9.00 12.87
C ARG A 53 9.18 8.33 11.53
N PRO A 54 9.51 9.08 10.48
CA PRO A 54 9.45 10.55 10.37
C PRO A 54 8.00 11.06 10.32
N ARG A 55 7.72 12.13 11.07
CA ARG A 55 6.34 12.65 11.17
C ARG A 55 5.78 13.19 9.86
N ARG A 56 6.63 13.73 9.00
CA ARG A 56 6.23 14.36 7.74
C ARG A 56 6.16 13.39 6.57
N TRP A 57 6.57 12.17 6.78
CA TRP A 57 6.48 11.19 5.72
C TRP A 57 5.04 10.70 5.59
N SER A 58 4.43 10.96 4.45
CA SER A 58 3.03 10.64 4.19
C SER A 58 2.86 9.49 3.20
N GLY A 59 3.95 8.85 2.80
CA GLY A 59 3.93 7.78 1.83
C GLY A 59 4.67 8.12 0.55
N ALA A 60 4.61 7.22 -0.40
CA ALA A 60 5.26 7.36 -1.70
C ALA A 60 4.44 6.72 -2.79
N LEU A 61 4.56 7.26 -4.00
CA LEU A 61 4.11 6.60 -5.22
C LEU A 61 5.31 5.96 -5.88
N LEU A 62 5.20 4.67 -6.21
CA LEU A 62 6.29 3.89 -6.77
C LEU A 62 5.86 3.29 -8.10
N PRO A 63 6.80 3.13 -9.07
CA PRO A 63 6.50 2.35 -10.27
C PRO A 63 5.99 0.95 -9.91
N GLU A 64 5.13 0.37 -10.73
CA GLU A 64 4.50 -0.92 -10.42
C GLU A 64 5.48 -2.09 -10.35
N ASP A 65 6.68 -1.96 -10.91
CA ASP A 65 7.74 -2.97 -10.88
C ASP A 65 8.67 -2.84 -9.68
N THR A 66 8.36 -1.96 -8.75
CA THR A 66 9.19 -1.73 -7.57
C THR A 66 9.03 -2.86 -6.56
N ALA A 67 10.15 -3.28 -5.99
CA ALA A 67 10.19 -4.20 -4.85
C ALA A 67 10.33 -3.41 -3.55
N VAL A 68 9.43 -3.64 -2.61
CA VAL A 68 9.46 -3.02 -1.28
C VAL A 68 9.80 -4.09 -0.25
N SER A 69 10.79 -3.80 0.59
CA SER A 69 11.18 -4.70 1.67
C SER A 69 11.07 -3.97 3.01
N LEU A 70 10.37 -4.59 3.93
CA LEU A 70 10.18 -4.09 5.29
C LEU A 70 10.81 -5.06 6.27
N ARG A 71 11.81 -4.60 7.01
CA ARG A 71 12.41 -5.38 8.09
C ARG A 71 11.87 -4.86 9.41
N VAL A 72 11.38 -5.78 10.24
CA VAL A 72 10.88 -5.44 11.57
C VAL A 72 12.06 -5.23 12.51
N LEU A 73 12.15 -4.05 13.09
CA LEU A 73 13.12 -3.75 14.16
C LEU A 73 12.50 -4.16 15.49
N ASP A 74 13.29 -4.77 16.36
CA ASP A 74 12.83 -5.23 17.68
C ASP A 74 11.60 -6.16 17.61
N ALA A 75 11.65 -7.15 16.71
CA ALA A 75 10.54 -8.05 16.45
C ALA A 75 10.02 -8.79 17.71
N GLU A 76 10.89 -9.04 18.69
CA GLU A 76 10.50 -9.70 19.93
C GLU A 76 9.67 -8.79 20.84
N GLU A 77 10.00 -7.49 20.90
CA GLU A 77 9.32 -6.52 21.74
C GLU A 77 8.12 -5.87 21.04
N ARG A 78 8.19 -5.77 19.71
CA ARG A 78 7.17 -5.12 18.88
C ARG A 78 6.80 -6.04 17.73
N PRO A 79 6.05 -7.10 18.00
CA PRO A 79 5.68 -8.05 16.96
C PRO A 79 4.79 -7.41 15.90
N VAL A 80 5.00 -7.81 14.66
CA VAL A 80 4.26 -7.31 13.49
C VAL A 80 3.65 -8.49 12.76
N SER A 81 2.44 -8.27 12.27
CA SER A 81 1.75 -9.23 11.39
C SER A 81 1.67 -8.67 9.98
N ALA A 82 1.81 -9.53 8.99
CA ALA A 82 1.55 -9.20 7.60
C ALA A 82 0.20 -9.79 7.18
N VAL A 83 -0.61 -8.97 6.52
CA VAL A 83 -1.94 -9.37 6.05
C VAL A 83 -2.02 -9.12 4.55
N ALA A 84 -2.42 -10.15 3.81
CA ALA A 84 -2.73 -10.07 2.39
C ALA A 84 -4.05 -10.80 2.16
N ASP A 85 -5.05 -10.08 1.64
CA ASP A 85 -6.42 -10.58 1.52
C ASP A 85 -6.94 -11.06 2.89
N GLN A 86 -7.20 -12.35 3.02
CA GLN A 86 -7.68 -12.97 4.27
C GLN A 86 -6.59 -13.77 4.98
N ILE A 87 -5.36 -13.67 4.48
CA ILE A 87 -4.22 -14.41 5.05
C ILE A 87 -3.45 -13.49 5.98
N GLU A 88 -3.27 -13.92 7.22
CA GLU A 88 -2.45 -13.24 8.20
C GLU A 88 -1.26 -14.12 8.58
N VAL A 89 -0.06 -13.54 8.54
CA VAL A 89 1.17 -14.17 9.02
C VAL A 89 1.66 -13.36 10.20
N ARG A 90 1.68 -13.98 11.38
CA ARG A 90 2.10 -13.33 12.62
C ARG A 90 3.61 -13.41 12.84
N ASP A 91 4.12 -12.51 13.65
CA ASP A 91 5.51 -12.50 14.11
C ASP A 91 6.49 -12.51 12.95
N VAL A 92 6.25 -11.69 11.94
CA VAL A 92 7.13 -11.58 10.78
C VAL A 92 8.39 -10.80 11.14
N ALA A 93 9.53 -11.23 10.60
CA ALA A 93 10.80 -10.51 10.72
C ALA A 93 11.06 -9.62 9.51
N LYS A 94 10.57 -10.03 8.35
CA LYS A 94 10.75 -9.31 7.10
C LYS A 94 9.58 -9.59 6.17
N VAL A 95 9.19 -8.57 5.42
CA VAL A 95 8.16 -8.69 4.39
C VAL A 95 8.72 -8.12 3.08
N ASP A 96 8.69 -8.92 2.03
CA ASP A 96 9.03 -8.49 0.68
C ASP A 96 7.75 -8.41 -0.15
N ILE A 97 7.54 -7.29 -0.81
CA ILE A 97 6.31 -6.99 -1.54
C ILE A 97 6.64 -6.65 -2.98
N THR A 98 6.03 -7.37 -3.91
CA THR A 98 6.11 -7.09 -5.35
C THR A 98 4.74 -7.29 -5.97
N LEU A 99 4.47 -6.59 -7.08
CA LEU A 99 3.26 -6.80 -7.85
C LEU A 99 3.32 -8.14 -8.57
N ASP A 100 2.27 -8.94 -8.42
CA ASP A 100 2.11 -10.17 -9.21
C ASP A 100 1.52 -9.83 -10.57
N ARG A 101 2.35 -9.86 -11.62
CA ARG A 101 1.95 -9.52 -12.98
C ARG A 101 1.36 -10.69 -13.77
N GLU A 102 1.46 -11.89 -13.23
CA GLU A 102 0.92 -13.10 -13.88
C GLU A 102 -0.58 -13.25 -13.64
N ARG A 103 -1.12 -12.52 -12.67
CA ARG A 103 -2.53 -12.55 -12.32
C ARG A 103 -3.19 -11.23 -12.66
N SER A 104 -4.33 -11.29 -13.32
CA SER A 104 -5.14 -10.12 -13.59
C SER A 104 -6.59 -10.39 -13.22
N LEU A 105 -7.29 -9.33 -12.85
CA LEU A 105 -8.72 -9.35 -12.60
C LEU A 105 -9.40 -8.48 -13.63
N THR A 106 -10.47 -8.99 -14.22
CA THR A 106 -11.32 -8.20 -15.09
C THR A 106 -12.51 -7.72 -14.28
N LEU A 107 -12.63 -6.41 -14.14
CA LEU A 107 -13.72 -5.77 -13.42
C LEU A 107 -14.79 -5.36 -14.43
N LEU A 108 -16.02 -5.80 -14.18
CA LEU A 108 -17.17 -5.47 -15.01
C LEU A 108 -18.04 -4.45 -14.28
N PHE A 109 -18.32 -3.34 -14.94
CA PHE A 109 -19.17 -2.29 -14.41
C PHE A 109 -20.25 -1.96 -15.44
N ASP A 110 -21.39 -1.48 -14.94
CA ASP A 110 -22.36 -0.83 -15.81
C ASP A 110 -21.73 0.39 -16.46
N PRO A 111 -22.07 0.71 -17.74
CA PRO A 111 -21.55 1.91 -18.39
C PRO A 111 -21.80 3.20 -17.61
N GLU A 112 -22.86 3.24 -16.80
CA GLU A 112 -23.20 4.38 -15.96
C GLU A 112 -22.44 4.42 -14.63
N HIS A 113 -21.71 3.34 -14.28
CA HIS A 113 -21.01 3.17 -13.01
C HIS A 113 -19.59 2.65 -13.21
N ALA A 114 -18.89 3.16 -14.22
CA ALA A 114 -17.50 2.79 -14.45
C ALA A 114 -16.64 3.10 -13.23
N LEU A 115 -15.59 2.30 -13.00
CA LEU A 115 -14.68 2.45 -11.85
C LEU A 115 -14.05 3.84 -11.81
N ASP A 116 -13.61 4.36 -12.95
CA ASP A 116 -12.98 5.69 -13.02
C ASP A 116 -13.94 6.79 -12.56
N GLU A 117 -15.22 6.69 -12.92
CA GLU A 117 -16.25 7.60 -12.50
C GLU A 117 -16.51 7.51 -10.99
N ARG A 118 -16.55 6.28 -10.46
CA ARG A 118 -16.69 6.05 -9.03
C ARG A 118 -15.51 6.58 -8.25
N ILE A 119 -14.28 6.40 -8.75
CA ILE A 119 -13.05 6.92 -8.15
C ILE A 119 -13.10 8.45 -8.12
N ALA A 120 -13.52 9.07 -9.21
CA ALA A 120 -13.66 10.53 -9.27
C ALA A 120 -14.65 11.05 -8.22
N LEU A 121 -15.80 10.39 -8.07
CA LEU A 121 -16.80 10.77 -7.08
C LEU A 121 -16.31 10.57 -5.64
N GLU A 122 -15.60 9.50 -5.35
CA GLU A 122 -15.07 9.23 -4.01
C GLU A 122 -14.09 10.30 -3.53
N GLN A 123 -13.34 10.91 -4.43
CA GLN A 123 -12.41 11.98 -4.08
C GLN A 123 -13.12 13.23 -3.54
N PHE A 124 -14.38 13.40 -3.85
CA PHE A 124 -15.20 14.52 -3.41
C PHE A 124 -16.23 14.15 -2.34
N ALA A 125 -16.30 12.88 -1.97
CA ALA A 125 -17.17 12.43 -0.89
C ALA A 125 -16.66 12.94 0.47
N THR A 126 -17.56 13.42 1.31
CA THR A 126 -17.26 13.94 2.64
C THR A 126 -17.81 13.02 3.74
#